data_6c7d100fb63ed9e11b88fd382f21a469
#
_entry.id   6c7d100fb63ed9e11b88fd382f21a469
#
_cell.length_a   1.000
_cell.length_b   1.000
_cell.length_c   1.000
_cell.angle_alpha   90.00
_cell.angle_beta   90.00
_cell.angle_gamma   90.00
#
_symmetry.space_group_name_H-M   'P 1'
#
loop_
_entity.id
_entity.type
_entity.pdbx_description
1 polymer ?
#
loop_
_entity_poly.entity_id
_entity_poly.type
_entity_poly.pdbx_seq_one_letter_code
_entity_poly.pdbx_strand_id
1 'polypeptide(L)'
;SALATEAAASSLYRWEDGEGVAHFTNAPTDGRFRRVGALSGTAQGWLRMPEAVRTRYSEEIREMATRHGVAPDLVESVIRVESAFNPRAVSNKGAQGLMQLMPRTASMLGVRNAFDPRQNIEGGVRHLRYLLDRYPGNTALALAAYNAGEKAVDYYGGVPPYAETQLYVQKILGTGSYSGTRSARAIIYRYTESDGTVTYSNVPRGAAAPSFR
;
A
#
# COMPACT_ATOMS: atom_id res chain seq x y z
N SER A 1 -40.91 9.02 12.11
CA SER A 1 -39.64 9.32 12.77
C SER A 1 -38.63 8.24 12.35
N ALA A 2 -37.81 8.51 11.36
CA ALA A 2 -36.70 7.64 11.01
C ALA A 2 -35.47 8.15 11.79
N LEU A 3 -35.02 7.35 12.76
CA LEU A 3 -33.75 7.56 13.43
C LEU A 3 -32.64 7.16 12.47
N ALA A 4 -31.92 8.14 11.94
CA ALA A 4 -30.67 7.92 11.24
C ALA A 4 -29.66 7.37 12.26
N THR A 5 -29.23 6.13 12.06
CA THR A 5 -28.15 5.52 12.83
C THR A 5 -26.85 6.17 12.37
N GLU A 6 -26.30 7.08 13.19
CA GLU A 6 -24.95 7.59 13.00
C GLU A 6 -23.98 6.41 12.98
N ALA A 7 -23.30 6.24 11.86
CA ALA A 7 -22.20 5.30 11.76
C ALA A 7 -21.11 5.74 12.74
N ALA A 8 -20.92 4.97 13.81
CA ALA A 8 -19.88 5.21 14.80
C ALA A 8 -18.52 5.30 14.10
N ALA A 9 -17.85 6.45 14.23
CA ALA A 9 -16.51 6.65 13.73
C ALA A 9 -15.59 5.58 14.33
N SER A 10 -15.03 4.72 13.50
CA SER A 10 -14.15 3.63 13.94
C SER A 10 -12.90 4.23 14.56
N SER A 11 -12.70 3.98 15.85
CA SER A 11 -11.49 4.39 16.57
C SER A 11 -10.35 3.43 16.24
N LEU A 12 -9.16 3.97 16.04
CA LEU A 12 -7.94 3.19 15.87
C LEU A 12 -7.20 3.11 17.20
N TYR A 13 -6.79 1.91 17.56
CA TYR A 13 -6.02 1.62 18.76
C TYR A 13 -4.68 1.03 18.37
N ARG A 14 -3.63 1.35 19.14
CA ARG A 14 -2.26 0.86 18.97
C ARG A 14 -1.77 0.24 20.27
N TRP A 15 -1.05 -0.87 20.16
CA TRP A 15 -0.24 -1.46 21.21
C TRP A 15 1.12 -1.84 20.61
N GLU A 16 2.18 -1.78 21.44
CA GLU A 16 3.52 -2.16 21.05
C GLU A 16 3.98 -3.32 21.94
N ASP A 17 4.46 -4.40 21.34
CA ASP A 17 4.94 -5.56 22.07
C ASP A 17 6.37 -5.37 22.60
N GLY A 18 6.88 -6.37 23.35
CA GLY A 18 8.22 -6.34 23.93
C GLY A 18 9.37 -6.36 22.92
N GLU A 19 9.08 -6.61 21.65
CA GLU A 19 10.02 -6.62 20.53
C GLU A 19 9.98 -5.31 19.72
N GLY A 20 9.13 -4.35 20.14
CA GLY A 20 8.96 -3.04 19.47
C GLY A 20 8.04 -3.10 18.26
N VAL A 21 7.29 -4.18 18.05
CA VAL A 21 6.32 -4.30 16.96
C VAL A 21 5.02 -3.60 17.33
N ALA A 22 4.57 -2.68 16.47
CA ALA A 22 3.34 -1.94 16.67
C ALA A 22 2.14 -2.71 16.09
N HIS A 23 1.16 -3.00 16.93
CA HIS A 23 -0.09 -3.63 16.58
C HIS A 23 -1.21 -2.59 16.53
N PHE A 24 -2.05 -2.66 15.50
CA PHE A 24 -3.18 -1.76 15.31
C PHE A 24 -4.48 -2.55 15.20
N THR A 25 -5.54 -2.06 15.84
CA THR A 25 -6.87 -2.66 15.78
C THR A 25 -7.96 -1.58 15.89
N ASN A 26 -9.14 -1.82 15.35
CA ASN A 26 -10.35 -1.04 15.58
C ASN A 26 -11.24 -1.68 16.66
N ALA A 27 -10.89 -2.88 17.12
CA ALA A 27 -11.61 -3.63 18.14
C ALA A 27 -10.61 -4.13 19.20
N PRO A 28 -10.20 -3.27 20.18
CA PRO A 28 -9.24 -3.66 21.18
C PRO A 28 -9.84 -4.74 22.09
N THR A 29 -9.06 -5.81 22.30
CA THR A 29 -9.47 -6.95 23.13
C THR A 29 -9.01 -6.85 24.58
N ASP A 30 -8.06 -5.93 24.86
CA ASP A 30 -7.53 -5.72 26.21
C ASP A 30 -7.02 -4.29 26.43
N GLY A 31 -6.62 -3.97 27.66
CA GLY A 31 -6.23 -2.62 28.09
C GLY A 31 -4.83 -2.17 27.63
N ARG A 32 -4.06 -2.99 26.90
CA ARG A 32 -2.74 -2.62 26.36
C ARG A 32 -2.87 -1.69 25.16
N PHE A 33 -4.00 -1.76 24.45
CA PHE A 33 -4.28 -0.92 23.30
C PHE A 33 -4.63 0.51 23.73
N ARG A 34 -3.87 1.47 23.24
CA ARG A 34 -4.15 2.90 23.43
C ARG A 34 -4.82 3.48 22.20
N ARG A 35 -5.86 4.25 22.40
CA ARG A 35 -6.53 4.97 21.31
C ARG A 35 -5.58 5.99 20.70
N VAL A 36 -5.30 5.87 19.40
CA VAL A 36 -4.40 6.79 18.66
C VAL A 36 -5.15 7.78 17.77
N GLY A 37 -6.46 7.60 17.60
CA GLY A 37 -7.29 8.53 16.83
C GLY A 37 -8.64 7.94 16.46
N ALA A 38 -9.52 8.79 15.95
CA ALA A 38 -10.68 8.33 15.20
C ALA A 38 -10.27 8.18 13.73
N LEU A 39 -10.70 7.11 13.09
CA LEU A 39 -10.58 6.94 11.63
C LEU A 39 -11.58 7.87 10.88
N SER A 40 -11.85 9.04 11.44
CA SER A 40 -12.62 10.11 10.82
C SER A 40 -11.71 10.95 9.91
N GLY A 41 -10.99 10.27 9.04
CA GLY A 41 -10.31 10.88 7.91
C GLY A 41 -11.07 10.45 6.67
N THR A 42 -12.14 11.16 6.32
CA THR A 42 -12.60 11.14 4.93
C THR A 42 -11.37 11.31 4.04
N ALA A 43 -11.34 10.58 2.93
CA ALA A 43 -10.28 10.68 1.91
C ALA A 43 -9.91 12.12 1.48
N GLN A 44 -10.69 13.10 1.92
CA GLN A 44 -10.54 14.54 1.67
C GLN A 44 -9.36 15.21 2.38
N GLY A 45 -8.83 14.66 3.48
CA GLY A 45 -7.63 15.23 4.12
C GLY A 45 -6.37 15.09 3.26
N TRP A 46 -6.34 14.11 2.38
CA TRP A 46 -5.25 13.84 1.43
C TRP A 46 -5.33 14.72 0.17
N LEU A 47 -6.50 15.35 -0.09
CA LEU A 47 -6.76 16.17 -1.27
C LEU A 47 -6.27 17.62 -1.12
N ARG A 48 -5.71 18.02 0.02
CA ARG A 48 -5.28 19.39 0.29
C ARG A 48 -3.78 19.61 0.19
N MET A 49 -3.11 18.94 -0.75
CA MET A 49 -1.78 19.42 -1.13
C MET A 49 -1.91 20.72 -1.92
N PRO A 50 -1.06 21.73 -1.62
CA PRO A 50 -1.03 22.95 -2.43
C PRO A 50 -0.85 22.60 -3.91
N GLU A 51 -1.61 23.22 -4.78
CA GLU A 51 -1.55 22.97 -6.23
C GLU A 51 -0.13 23.13 -6.79
N ALA A 52 0.62 24.09 -6.28
CA ALA A 52 2.03 24.29 -6.63
C ALA A 52 2.93 23.06 -6.31
N VAL A 53 2.56 22.23 -5.34
CA VAL A 53 3.29 21.00 -5.03
C VAL A 53 2.89 19.88 -6.00
N ARG A 54 1.60 19.79 -6.33
CA ARG A 54 1.07 18.82 -7.28
C ARG A 54 1.57 19.04 -8.69
N THR A 55 1.63 20.30 -9.13
CA THR A 55 2.00 20.64 -10.51
C THR A 55 3.50 20.68 -10.75
N ARG A 56 4.32 20.69 -9.68
CA ARG A 56 5.79 20.79 -9.79
C ARG A 56 6.43 19.76 -10.70
N TYR A 57 5.88 18.56 -10.77
CA TYR A 57 6.42 17.44 -11.55
C TYR A 57 5.43 16.94 -12.61
N SER A 58 4.38 17.70 -12.90
CA SER A 58 3.32 17.25 -13.82
C SER A 58 3.81 17.02 -15.24
N GLU A 59 4.82 17.79 -15.66
CA GLU A 59 5.43 17.66 -16.99
C GLU A 59 6.23 16.35 -17.10
N GLU A 60 7.12 16.11 -16.14
CA GLU A 60 7.94 14.88 -16.07
C GLU A 60 7.07 13.65 -15.90
N ILE A 61 6.03 13.73 -15.06
CA ILE A 61 5.06 12.63 -14.87
C ILE A 61 4.37 12.31 -16.18
N ARG A 62 3.82 13.31 -16.87
CA ARG A 62 3.11 13.11 -18.13
C ARG A 62 4.02 12.55 -19.21
N GLU A 63 5.25 13.12 -19.34
CA GLU A 63 6.22 12.64 -20.31
C GLU A 63 6.57 11.17 -20.08
N MET A 64 6.97 10.81 -18.86
CA MET A 64 7.41 9.45 -18.55
C MET A 64 6.23 8.45 -18.59
N ALA A 65 5.09 8.84 -18.06
CA ALA A 65 3.87 8.01 -18.11
C ALA A 65 3.46 7.70 -19.55
N THR A 66 3.42 8.72 -20.42
CA THR A 66 3.10 8.54 -21.85
C THR A 66 4.14 7.68 -22.55
N ARG A 67 5.44 7.94 -22.31
CA ARG A 67 6.53 7.17 -22.91
C ARG A 67 6.46 5.68 -22.60
N HIS A 68 6.03 5.33 -21.39
CA HIS A 68 5.97 3.93 -20.93
C HIS A 68 4.56 3.35 -20.91
N GLY A 69 3.54 4.04 -21.45
CA GLY A 69 2.18 3.53 -21.56
C GLY A 69 1.51 3.32 -20.19
N VAL A 70 1.80 4.18 -19.21
CA VAL A 70 1.15 4.19 -17.90
C VAL A 70 0.24 5.42 -17.82
N ALA A 71 -0.92 5.31 -17.14
CA ALA A 71 -1.80 6.44 -16.93
C ALA A 71 -1.12 7.50 -16.03
N PRO A 72 -1.03 8.78 -16.46
CA PRO A 72 -0.38 9.83 -15.65
C PRO A 72 -1.00 9.98 -14.26
N ASP A 73 -2.33 9.88 -14.14
CA ASP A 73 -3.06 9.98 -12.87
C ASP A 73 -2.67 8.85 -11.89
N LEU A 74 -2.37 7.65 -12.43
CA LEU A 74 -1.88 6.54 -11.62
C LEU A 74 -0.48 6.84 -11.07
N VAL A 75 0.42 7.36 -11.90
CA VAL A 75 1.77 7.74 -11.48
C VAL A 75 1.72 8.85 -10.43
N GLU A 76 0.88 9.87 -10.64
CA GLU A 76 0.67 10.95 -9.67
C GLU A 76 0.17 10.40 -8.32
N SER A 77 -0.78 9.46 -8.36
CA SER A 77 -1.33 8.83 -7.16
C SER A 77 -0.29 8.01 -6.40
N VAL A 78 0.58 7.28 -7.11
CA VAL A 78 1.71 6.55 -6.52
C VAL A 78 2.67 7.53 -5.85
N ILE A 79 3.15 8.58 -6.55
CA ILE A 79 4.08 9.58 -5.99
C ILE A 79 3.49 10.25 -4.75
N ARG A 80 2.20 10.55 -4.77
CA ARG A 80 1.49 11.15 -3.62
C ARG A 80 1.54 10.25 -2.39
N VAL A 81 1.30 8.96 -2.57
CA VAL A 81 1.28 7.99 -1.45
C VAL A 81 2.69 7.67 -0.99
N GLU A 82 3.67 7.56 -1.90
CA GLU A 82 5.05 7.18 -1.59
C GLU A 82 5.82 8.29 -0.86
N SER A 83 5.72 9.52 -1.32
CA SER A 83 6.60 10.59 -0.84
C SER A 83 5.90 11.91 -0.53
N ALA A 84 4.58 12.01 -0.79
CA ALA A 84 3.87 13.28 -0.81
C ALA A 84 4.60 14.35 -1.68
N PHE A 85 5.14 13.92 -2.82
CA PHE A 85 5.93 14.75 -3.75
C PHE A 85 7.25 15.28 -3.16
N ASN A 86 7.79 14.68 -2.11
CA ASN A 86 9.09 15.05 -1.56
C ASN A 86 10.21 14.29 -2.31
N PRO A 87 11.05 14.97 -3.13
CA PRO A 87 12.11 14.32 -3.88
C PRO A 87 13.27 13.81 -3.01
N ARG A 88 13.33 14.27 -1.75
CA ARG A 88 14.36 13.85 -0.79
C ARG A 88 13.83 12.88 0.26
N ALA A 89 12.65 12.29 0.05
CA ALA A 89 12.09 11.33 0.98
C ALA A 89 12.97 10.08 1.07
N VAL A 90 13.17 9.61 2.30
CA VAL A 90 13.83 8.33 2.61
C VAL A 90 12.96 7.59 3.61
N SER A 91 12.57 6.37 3.28
CA SER A 91 11.81 5.52 4.20
C SER A 91 12.72 4.85 5.24
N ASN A 92 12.12 4.32 6.31
CA ASN A 92 12.85 3.53 7.31
C ASN A 92 13.53 2.28 6.72
N LYS A 93 13.03 1.79 5.59
CA LYS A 93 13.60 0.65 4.84
C LYS A 93 14.65 1.07 3.81
N GLY A 94 14.91 2.38 3.67
CA GLY A 94 15.90 2.93 2.74
C GLY A 94 15.38 3.19 1.33
N ALA A 95 14.07 3.15 1.08
CA ALA A 95 13.49 3.57 -0.20
C ALA A 95 13.66 5.08 -0.40
N GLN A 96 13.90 5.55 -1.64
CA GLN A 96 14.39 6.89 -1.91
C GLN A 96 13.58 7.62 -3.00
N GLY A 97 13.41 8.92 -2.80
CA GLY A 97 12.87 9.86 -3.78
C GLY A 97 11.36 9.81 -3.96
N LEU A 98 10.88 10.40 -5.06
CA LEU A 98 9.46 10.63 -5.33
C LEU A 98 8.62 9.33 -5.36
N MET A 99 9.14 8.31 -6.03
CA MET A 99 8.48 6.99 -6.18
C MET A 99 9.07 5.91 -5.27
N GLN A 100 9.84 6.30 -4.24
CA GLN A 100 10.38 5.43 -3.19
C GLN A 100 11.06 4.17 -3.72
N LEU A 101 12.04 4.35 -4.61
CA LEU A 101 12.80 3.24 -5.13
C LEU A 101 13.79 2.71 -4.11
N MET A 102 13.77 1.41 -3.86
CA MET A 102 14.83 0.75 -3.10
C MET A 102 16.16 0.86 -3.87
N PRO A 103 17.30 1.04 -3.19
CA PRO A 103 18.61 1.23 -3.86
C PRO A 103 18.93 0.14 -4.89
N ARG A 104 18.64 -1.12 -4.56
CA ARG A 104 18.81 -2.23 -5.49
C ARG A 104 17.92 -2.09 -6.73
N THR A 105 16.65 -1.74 -6.55
CA THR A 105 15.70 -1.52 -7.65
C THR A 105 16.14 -0.34 -8.50
N ALA A 106 16.53 0.78 -7.88
CA ALA A 106 17.06 1.94 -8.57
C ALA A 106 18.27 1.58 -9.47
N SER A 107 19.22 0.82 -8.93
CA SER A 107 20.39 0.34 -9.68
C SER A 107 20.01 -0.55 -10.87
N MET A 108 19.10 -1.50 -10.67
CA MET A 108 18.62 -2.39 -11.74
C MET A 108 17.90 -1.62 -12.86
N LEU A 109 17.25 -0.50 -12.52
CA LEU A 109 16.57 0.37 -13.46
C LEU A 109 17.49 1.44 -14.07
N GLY A 110 18.78 1.45 -13.74
CA GLY A 110 19.75 2.43 -14.23
C GLY A 110 19.58 3.84 -13.66
N VAL A 111 18.89 3.98 -12.55
CA VAL A 111 18.74 5.24 -11.80
C VAL A 111 20.04 5.50 -11.05
N ARG A 112 20.79 6.52 -11.46
CA ARG A 112 22.09 6.88 -10.85
C ARG A 112 21.92 7.73 -9.60
N ASN A 113 20.90 8.58 -9.60
CA ASN A 113 20.57 9.42 -8.46
C ASN A 113 19.06 9.33 -8.19
N ALA A 114 18.68 8.58 -7.14
CA ALA A 114 17.29 8.38 -6.77
C ALA A 114 16.63 9.65 -6.20
N PHE A 115 17.39 10.70 -5.90
CA PHE A 115 16.88 12.00 -5.46
C PHE A 115 16.71 13.00 -6.62
N ASP A 116 17.18 12.66 -7.82
CA ASP A 116 16.88 13.40 -9.03
C ASP A 116 15.43 13.08 -9.47
N PRO A 117 14.55 14.10 -9.54
CA PRO A 117 13.14 13.87 -9.82
C PRO A 117 12.89 13.11 -11.12
N ARG A 118 13.57 13.52 -12.20
CA ARG A 118 13.38 12.94 -13.53
C ARG A 118 13.81 11.49 -13.57
N GLN A 119 15.01 11.17 -13.03
CA GLN A 119 15.49 9.79 -12.99
C GLN A 119 14.62 8.90 -12.12
N ASN A 120 14.17 9.42 -10.97
CA ASN A 120 13.33 8.67 -10.04
C ASN A 120 11.95 8.37 -10.65
N ILE A 121 11.30 9.37 -11.26
CA ILE A 121 10.02 9.19 -11.96
C ILE A 121 10.17 8.20 -13.10
N GLU A 122 11.20 8.35 -13.96
CA GLU A 122 11.40 7.43 -15.07
C GLU A 122 11.61 5.98 -14.60
N GLY A 123 12.47 5.78 -13.61
CA GLY A 123 12.72 4.45 -13.03
C GLY A 123 11.46 3.86 -12.40
N GLY A 124 10.75 4.64 -11.60
CA GLY A 124 9.52 4.22 -10.94
C GLY A 124 8.39 3.88 -11.92
N VAL A 125 8.22 4.68 -12.97
CA VAL A 125 7.22 4.43 -14.02
C VAL A 125 7.55 3.16 -14.80
N ARG A 126 8.82 2.93 -15.14
CA ARG A 126 9.27 1.68 -15.78
C ARG A 126 9.00 0.46 -14.90
N HIS A 127 9.26 0.58 -13.61
CA HIS A 127 8.96 -0.50 -12.66
C HIS A 127 7.46 -0.75 -12.56
N LEU A 128 6.66 0.32 -12.46
CA LEU A 128 5.20 0.21 -12.41
C LEU A 128 4.65 -0.42 -13.70
N ARG A 129 5.19 -0.04 -14.88
CA ARG A 129 4.81 -0.64 -16.15
C ARG A 129 5.10 -2.14 -16.18
N TYR A 130 6.31 -2.54 -15.76
CA TYR A 130 6.67 -3.94 -15.65
C TYR A 130 5.66 -4.73 -14.79
N LEU A 131 5.26 -4.19 -13.64
CA LEU A 131 4.30 -4.84 -12.77
C LEU A 131 2.88 -4.87 -13.36
N LEU A 132 2.47 -3.83 -14.08
CA LEU A 132 1.19 -3.83 -14.79
C LEU A 132 1.15 -4.89 -15.91
N ASP A 133 2.28 -5.12 -16.58
CA ASP A 133 2.40 -6.18 -17.59
C ASP A 133 2.43 -7.58 -16.97
N ARG A 134 3.03 -7.71 -15.78
CA ARG A 134 3.06 -8.96 -15.03
C ARG A 134 1.67 -9.36 -14.47
N TYR A 135 0.85 -8.39 -14.13
CA TYR A 135 -0.51 -8.59 -13.61
C TYR A 135 -1.56 -7.95 -14.53
N PRO A 136 -1.73 -8.48 -15.76
CA PRO A 136 -2.57 -7.83 -16.77
C PRO A 136 -4.01 -7.72 -16.31
N GLY A 137 -4.61 -6.53 -16.48
CA GLY A 137 -5.99 -6.25 -16.06
C GLY A 137 -6.20 -6.16 -14.55
N ASN A 138 -5.16 -6.28 -13.73
CA ASN A 138 -5.27 -6.22 -12.27
C ASN A 138 -4.29 -5.19 -11.67
N THR A 139 -4.65 -3.92 -11.79
CA THR A 139 -3.87 -2.80 -11.23
C THR A 139 -3.63 -2.94 -9.72
N ALA A 140 -4.55 -3.57 -9.01
CA ALA A 140 -4.44 -3.79 -7.58
C ALA A 140 -3.27 -4.72 -7.21
N LEU A 141 -3.08 -5.81 -7.96
CA LEU A 141 -1.95 -6.70 -7.76
C LEU A 141 -0.63 -6.04 -8.16
N ALA A 142 -0.63 -5.25 -9.24
CA ALA A 142 0.56 -4.49 -9.64
C ALA A 142 0.98 -3.49 -8.54
N LEU A 143 0.04 -2.77 -7.95
CA LEU A 143 0.29 -1.85 -6.83
C LEU A 143 0.72 -2.59 -5.55
N ALA A 144 0.10 -3.72 -5.25
CA ALA A 144 0.51 -4.56 -4.13
C ALA A 144 1.95 -5.07 -4.30
N ALA A 145 2.32 -5.48 -5.53
CA ALA A 145 3.68 -5.91 -5.84
C ALA A 145 4.68 -4.75 -5.81
N TYR A 146 4.26 -3.55 -6.20
CA TYR A 146 5.08 -2.35 -6.07
C TYR A 146 5.46 -2.07 -4.61
N ASN A 147 4.49 -2.16 -3.70
CA ASN A 147 4.69 -1.88 -2.28
C ASN A 147 5.33 -3.05 -1.50
N ALA A 148 4.82 -4.28 -1.69
CA ALA A 148 5.21 -5.45 -0.90
C ALA A 148 6.22 -6.37 -1.61
N GLY A 149 6.45 -6.16 -2.91
CA GLY A 149 7.25 -7.02 -3.76
C GLY A 149 6.45 -8.17 -4.40
N GLU A 150 6.89 -8.60 -5.59
CA GLU A 150 6.23 -9.66 -6.37
C GLU A 150 6.14 -10.98 -5.62
N LYS A 151 7.21 -11.36 -4.89
CA LYS A 151 7.24 -12.60 -4.11
C LYS A 151 6.11 -12.69 -3.09
N ALA A 152 5.74 -11.57 -2.46
CA ALA A 152 4.63 -11.54 -1.53
C ALA A 152 3.30 -11.76 -2.25
N VAL A 153 3.08 -11.08 -3.38
CA VAL A 153 1.87 -11.26 -4.20
C VAL A 153 1.76 -12.67 -4.73
N ASP A 154 2.84 -13.25 -5.24
CA ASP A 154 2.88 -14.62 -5.74
C ASP A 154 2.61 -15.64 -4.63
N TYR A 155 3.21 -15.44 -3.44
CA TYR A 155 3.00 -16.32 -2.28
C TYR A 155 1.56 -16.34 -1.80
N TYR A 156 0.92 -15.19 -1.72
CA TYR A 156 -0.48 -15.08 -1.25
C TYR A 156 -1.51 -15.29 -2.37
N GLY A 157 -1.07 -15.35 -3.63
CA GLY A 157 -1.98 -15.45 -4.78
C GLY A 157 -2.93 -14.26 -4.91
N GLY A 158 -2.55 -13.10 -4.36
CA GLY A 158 -3.41 -11.93 -4.25
C GLY A 158 -2.71 -10.75 -3.56
N VAL A 159 -3.50 -9.72 -3.19
CA VAL A 159 -2.98 -8.64 -2.34
C VAL A 159 -2.61 -9.23 -0.98
N PRO A 160 -1.33 -9.13 -0.55
CA PRO A 160 -0.90 -9.67 0.72
C PRO A 160 -1.70 -9.10 1.90
N PRO A 161 -1.94 -9.88 2.98
CA PRO A 161 -2.69 -9.44 4.14
C PRO A 161 -1.88 -8.48 5.04
N TYR A 162 -0.97 -7.72 4.46
CA TYR A 162 -0.21 -6.69 5.14
C TYR A 162 -1.04 -5.42 5.19
N ALA A 163 -1.30 -4.91 6.40
CA ALA A 163 -2.10 -3.70 6.59
C ALA A 163 -1.56 -2.50 5.80
N GLU A 164 -0.23 -2.35 5.73
CA GLU A 164 0.46 -1.33 4.93
C GLU A 164 0.09 -1.45 3.45
N THR A 165 0.20 -2.65 2.88
CA THR A 165 -0.05 -2.89 1.45
C THR A 165 -1.53 -2.73 1.09
N GLN A 166 -2.44 -3.22 1.93
CA GLN A 166 -3.87 -3.06 1.72
C GLN A 166 -4.28 -1.58 1.72
N LEU A 167 -3.77 -0.80 2.69
CA LEU A 167 -3.98 0.63 2.76
C LEU A 167 -3.35 1.38 1.58
N TYR A 168 -2.18 0.94 1.13
CA TYR A 168 -1.51 1.50 -0.04
C TYR A 168 -2.37 1.38 -1.29
N VAL A 169 -2.81 0.18 -1.59
CA VAL A 169 -3.68 -0.09 -2.75
C VAL A 169 -4.99 0.68 -2.64
N GLN A 170 -5.61 0.71 -1.46
CA GLN A 170 -6.83 1.45 -1.21
C GLN A 170 -6.65 2.96 -1.42
N LYS A 171 -5.54 3.54 -0.96
CA LYS A 171 -5.26 4.98 -1.12
C LYS A 171 -5.10 5.38 -2.58
N ILE A 172 -4.51 4.53 -3.41
CA ILE A 172 -4.24 4.83 -4.82
C ILE A 172 -5.50 4.62 -5.68
N LEU A 173 -6.21 3.52 -5.47
CA LEU A 173 -7.39 3.19 -6.28
C LEU A 173 -8.68 3.86 -5.78
N GLY A 174 -8.64 4.48 -4.60
CA GLY A 174 -9.83 5.02 -3.94
C GLY A 174 -10.69 3.94 -3.27
N THR A 175 -11.73 4.37 -2.54
CA THR A 175 -12.70 3.47 -1.90
C THR A 175 -13.73 2.87 -2.86
N GLY A 176 -13.56 3.08 -4.16
CA GLY A 176 -14.37 2.45 -5.20
C GLY A 176 -14.15 0.95 -5.15
N SER A 177 -15.21 0.22 -4.82
CA SER A 177 -15.32 -1.23 -4.79
C SER A 177 -14.15 -1.97 -5.45
N TYR A 178 -13.39 -2.67 -4.65
CA TYR A 178 -12.52 -3.75 -5.10
C TYR A 178 -13.40 -4.82 -5.75
N SER A 179 -13.91 -4.55 -6.93
CA SER A 179 -14.44 -5.56 -7.82
C SER A 179 -13.23 -6.22 -8.50
N GLY A 180 -12.35 -6.79 -7.68
CA GLY A 180 -11.38 -7.77 -8.14
C GLY A 180 -12.18 -8.91 -8.74
N THR A 181 -12.13 -9.02 -10.06
CA THR A 181 -12.58 -10.20 -10.78
C THR A 181 -12.25 -11.44 -9.98
N ARG A 182 -13.29 -12.24 -9.75
CA ARG A 182 -13.24 -13.58 -9.17
C ARG A 182 -12.02 -14.34 -9.70
N SER A 183 -10.94 -14.36 -8.93
CA SER A 183 -9.91 -15.38 -9.09
C SER A 183 -9.25 -15.60 -7.74
N ALA A 184 -9.36 -16.82 -7.30
CA ALA A 184 -9.04 -17.41 -6.02
C ALA A 184 -10.04 -17.00 -4.90
N ARG A 185 -10.98 -17.94 -4.62
CA ARG A 185 -11.62 -18.02 -3.31
C ARG A 185 -10.50 -17.90 -2.29
N ALA A 186 -10.48 -16.80 -1.53
CA ALA A 186 -9.65 -16.76 -0.33
C ALA A 186 -10.05 -17.98 0.50
N ILE A 187 -9.16 -18.96 0.59
CA ILE A 187 -9.38 -20.12 1.43
C ILE A 187 -9.26 -19.57 2.85
N ILE A 188 -10.37 -19.43 3.52
CA ILE A 188 -10.39 -19.10 4.94
C ILE A 188 -10.31 -20.41 5.70
N TYR A 189 -9.20 -20.62 6.38
CA TYR A 189 -9.02 -21.74 7.29
C TYR A 189 -9.68 -21.41 8.62
N ARG A 190 -10.52 -22.31 9.10
CA ARG A 190 -11.11 -22.23 10.44
C ARG A 190 -10.34 -23.17 11.35
N TYR A 191 -9.79 -22.62 12.42
CA TYR A 191 -9.11 -23.38 13.46
C TYR A 191 -9.94 -23.31 14.75
N THR A 192 -10.06 -24.44 15.43
CA THR A 192 -10.64 -24.48 16.77
C THR A 192 -9.51 -24.78 17.73
N GLU A 193 -9.27 -23.88 18.67
CA GLU A 193 -8.26 -24.03 19.71
C GLU A 193 -8.74 -25.05 20.76
N SER A 194 -7.80 -25.52 21.59
CA SER A 194 -8.13 -26.49 22.66
C SER A 194 -9.09 -25.95 23.73
N ASP A 195 -9.23 -24.63 23.84
CA ASP A 195 -10.15 -23.91 24.72
C ASP A 195 -11.54 -23.65 24.08
N GLY A 196 -11.75 -24.15 22.84
CA GLY A 196 -12.99 -23.95 22.09
C GLY A 196 -13.05 -22.63 21.29
N THR A 197 -12.02 -21.77 21.39
CA THR A 197 -11.94 -20.54 20.60
C THR A 197 -11.84 -20.84 19.11
N VAL A 198 -12.62 -20.15 18.28
CA VAL A 198 -12.58 -20.30 16.82
C VAL A 198 -11.81 -19.14 16.20
N THR A 199 -10.71 -19.47 15.53
CA THR A 199 -9.89 -18.52 14.78
C THR A 199 -10.08 -18.74 13.28
N TYR A 200 -10.24 -17.65 12.55
CA TYR A 200 -10.26 -17.67 11.08
C TYR A 200 -8.97 -17.05 10.56
N SER A 201 -8.31 -17.73 9.62
CA SER A 201 -7.06 -17.28 9.00
C SER A 201 -7.08 -17.56 7.51
N ASN A 202 -6.50 -16.70 6.71
CA ASN A 202 -6.22 -16.95 5.29
C ASN A 202 -4.86 -17.65 5.07
N VAL A 203 -4.12 -17.92 6.14
CA VAL A 203 -2.83 -18.63 6.12
C VAL A 203 -3.00 -19.99 6.81
N PRO A 204 -2.58 -21.11 6.18
CA PRO A 204 -2.61 -22.42 6.83
C PRO A 204 -1.62 -22.45 8.02
N ARG A 205 -2.01 -23.08 9.14
CA ARG A 205 -1.10 -23.29 10.27
C ARG A 205 0.11 -24.10 9.81
N GLY A 206 1.29 -23.65 10.18
CA GLY A 206 2.56 -24.29 9.81
C GLY A 206 3.25 -23.73 8.57
N ALA A 207 2.62 -22.79 7.85
CA ALA A 207 3.32 -22.01 6.86
C ALA A 207 4.14 -20.94 7.58
N ALA A 208 5.46 -21.09 7.65
CA ALA A 208 6.35 -20.05 8.09
C ALA A 208 6.17 -18.82 7.18
N ALA A 209 5.88 -17.66 7.76
CA ALA A 209 5.86 -16.43 6.98
C ALA A 209 7.24 -16.25 6.33
N PRO A 210 7.32 -16.02 5.01
CA PRO A 210 8.60 -15.81 4.37
C PRO A 210 9.24 -14.54 4.94
N SER A 211 10.43 -14.67 5.54
CA SER A 211 11.24 -13.53 5.92
C SER A 211 11.79 -12.88 4.65
N PHE A 212 11.14 -11.84 4.19
CA PHE A 212 11.65 -11.02 3.09
C PHE A 212 12.68 -10.03 3.67
N ARG A 213 13.95 -10.31 3.42
CA ARG A 213 15.05 -9.34 3.61
C ARG A 213 15.21 -8.49 2.36
#